data_ea0889e0b970d299b339fca5f6a48115
#
_entry.id   ea0889e0b970d299b339fca5f6a48115
#
_cell.length_a   1.000
_cell.length_b   1.000
_cell.length_c   1.000
_cell.angle_alpha   90.00
_cell.angle_beta   90.00
_cell.angle_gamma   90.00
#
_symmetry.space_group_name_H-M   'P 1'
#
loop_
_entity.id
_entity.type
_entity.pdbx_description
1 polymer ?
#
loop_
_entity_poly.entity_id
_entity_poly.type
_entity_poly.pdbx_seq_one_letter_code
_entity_poly.pdbx_strand_id
1 'polypeptide(L)' 'MYLKLKELRKSKRYTTQDMGDKLGISKPFYCQLENQTRRLSYDMAIKIAAVFKKKPDQLFYDDHKNRK' A
#
# COMPACT_ATOMS: atom_id res chain seq x y z
N MET A 1 8.30 -0.68 -6.39
CA MET A 1 7.13 -1.42 -5.87
C MET A 1 7.26 -1.61 -4.38
N TYR A 2 6.19 -1.39 -3.65
CA TYR A 2 6.16 -1.65 -2.21
C TYR A 2 5.96 -3.15 -1.99
N LEU A 3 7.04 -3.88 -1.95
CA LEU A 3 7.00 -5.35 -1.92
C LEU A 3 6.30 -5.90 -0.68
N LYS A 4 6.59 -5.32 0.47
CA LYS A 4 5.97 -5.77 1.72
C LYS A 4 4.46 -5.54 1.72
N LEU A 5 4.02 -4.41 1.15
CA LEU A 5 2.60 -4.13 1.00
C LEU A 5 1.95 -5.18 0.09
N LYS A 6 2.59 -5.47 -1.03
CA LYS A 6 2.06 -6.46 -1.97
C LYS A 6 1.96 -7.84 -1.33
N GLU A 7 2.99 -8.25 -0.59
CA GLU A 7 2.98 -9.54 0.08
C GLU A 7 1.88 -9.61 1.13
N LEU A 8 1.71 -8.55 1.91
CA LEU A 8 0.69 -8.52 2.94
C LEU A 8 -0.71 -8.56 2.32
N ARG A 9 -0.91 -7.81 1.23
CA ARG A 9 -2.18 -7.82 0.50
C ARG A 9 -2.52 -9.24 0.03
N LYS A 10 -1.55 -9.90 -0.56
CA LYS A 10 -1.75 -11.27 -1.06
C LYS A 10 -2.01 -12.26 0.08
N SER A 11 -1.36 -12.07 1.22
CA SER A 11 -1.56 -12.95 2.36
C SER A 11 -2.97 -12.86 2.90
N LYS A 12 -3.63 -11.72 2.74
CA LYS A 12 -5.03 -11.52 3.12
C LYS A 12 -5.99 -11.88 1.99
N ARG A 13 -5.45 -12.30 0.83
CA ARG A 13 -6.23 -12.62 -0.36
C ARG A 13 -7.05 -11.46 -0.89
N TYR A 14 -6.53 -10.24 -0.69
CA TYR A 14 -7.15 -9.04 -1.24
C TYR A 14 -6.63 -8.80 -2.65
N THR A 15 -7.54 -8.52 -3.58
CA THR A 15 -7.16 -8.09 -4.92
C THR A 15 -6.89 -6.58 -4.91
N THR A 16 -6.32 -6.06 -6.00
CA THR A 16 -6.14 -4.61 -6.12
C THR A 16 -7.49 -3.90 -6.14
N GLN A 17 -8.53 -4.54 -6.69
CA GLN A 17 -9.87 -3.98 -6.66
C GLN A 17 -10.39 -3.90 -5.22
N ASP A 18 -10.15 -4.95 -4.42
CA ASP A 18 -10.54 -4.95 -3.01
C ASP A 18 -9.90 -3.80 -2.27
N MET A 19 -8.63 -3.56 -2.52
CA MET A 19 -7.92 -2.46 -1.86
C MET A 19 -8.47 -1.11 -2.29
N GLY A 20 -8.78 -0.95 -3.57
CA GLY A 20 -9.40 0.28 -4.05
C GLY A 20 -10.73 0.52 -3.35
N ASP A 21 -11.56 -0.50 -3.24
CA ASP A 21 -12.86 -0.39 -2.57
C ASP A 21 -12.70 -0.01 -1.10
N LYS A 22 -11.75 -0.65 -0.40
CA LYS A 22 -11.52 -0.36 1.01
C LYS A 22 -11.02 1.05 1.25
N LEU A 23 -10.26 1.58 0.30
CA LEU A 23 -9.66 2.90 0.42
C LEU A 23 -10.51 4.00 -0.22
N GLY A 24 -11.58 3.64 -0.93
CA GLY A 24 -12.42 4.61 -1.61
C GLY A 24 -11.75 5.22 -2.84
N ILE A 25 -10.88 4.46 -3.51
CA ILE A 25 -10.19 4.90 -4.72
C ILE A 25 -10.38 3.85 -5.81
N SER A 26 -10.03 4.21 -7.05
CA SER A 26 -10.15 3.28 -8.16
C SER A 26 -9.05 2.22 -8.13
N LYS A 27 -9.30 1.10 -8.78
CA LYS A 27 -8.31 0.04 -8.93
C LYS A 27 -7.02 0.54 -9.60
N PRO A 28 -7.10 1.27 -10.74
CA PRO A 28 -5.87 1.79 -11.36
C PRO A 28 -5.08 2.71 -10.44
N PHE A 29 -5.76 3.54 -9.66
CA PHE A 29 -5.11 4.43 -8.71
C PHE A 29 -4.32 3.61 -7.69
N TYR A 30 -4.96 2.60 -7.12
CA TYR A 30 -4.29 1.76 -6.13
C TYR A 30 -3.09 1.03 -6.75
N CYS A 31 -3.25 0.49 -7.95
CA CYS A 31 -2.14 -0.19 -8.64
C CYS A 31 -0.93 0.73 -8.81
N GLN A 32 -1.19 1.99 -9.16
CA GLN A 32 -0.10 2.96 -9.31
C GLN A 32 0.60 3.23 -7.99
N LEU A 33 -0.15 3.28 -6.89
CA LEU A 33 0.43 3.47 -5.57
C LEU A 33 1.32 2.29 -5.17
N GLU A 34 0.82 1.09 -5.35
CA GLU A 34 1.57 -0.12 -4.98
C GLU A 34 2.83 -0.27 -5.83
N ASN A 35 2.76 0.08 -7.11
CA ASN A 35 3.89 -0.03 -8.04
C ASN A 35 4.82 1.17 -7.98
N GLN A 36 4.52 2.16 -7.15
CA GLN A 36 5.32 3.37 -6.99
C GLN A 36 5.40 4.22 -8.25
N THR A 37 4.45 4.08 -9.16
CA THR A 37 4.35 4.95 -10.34
C THR A 37 3.59 6.22 -10.03
N ARG A 38 2.96 6.31 -8.86
CA ARG A 38 2.30 7.49 -8.36
C ARG A 38 2.79 7.75 -6.94
N ARG A 39 3.03 9.02 -6.63
CA ARG A 39 3.51 9.40 -5.30
C ARG A 39 2.50 9.01 -4.22
N LEU A 40 2.98 8.35 -3.18
CA LEU A 40 2.18 7.95 -2.04
C LEU A 40 2.18 9.07 -1.01
N SER A 41 1.00 9.61 -0.70
CA SER A 41 0.88 10.62 0.34
C SER A 41 0.92 9.96 1.71
N TYR A 42 1.28 10.75 2.72
CA TYR A 42 1.31 10.25 4.10
C TYR A 42 -0.08 9.80 4.55
N ASP A 43 -1.11 10.59 4.22
CA ASP A 43 -2.49 10.24 4.58
C ASP A 43 -2.90 8.91 3.97
N MET A 44 -2.55 8.68 2.71
CA MET A 44 -2.89 7.43 2.05
C MET A 44 -2.10 6.27 2.65
N ALA A 45 -0.83 6.51 3.02
CA ALA A 45 -0.03 5.49 3.69
C ALA A 45 -0.68 5.04 5.00
N ILE A 46 -1.20 5.99 5.77
CA ILE A 46 -1.91 5.68 7.01
C ILE A 46 -3.16 4.86 6.72
N LYS A 47 -3.93 5.24 5.71
CA LYS A 47 -5.15 4.51 5.35
C LYS A 47 -4.85 3.08 4.93
N ILE A 48 -3.82 2.90 4.11
CA ILE A 48 -3.42 1.56 3.67
C ILE A 48 -2.97 0.72 4.86
N ALA A 49 -2.15 1.28 5.73
CA ALA A 49 -1.69 0.56 6.91
C ALA A 49 -2.86 0.18 7.82
N ALA A 50 -3.85 1.06 7.95
CA ALA A 50 -5.03 0.79 8.77
C ALA A 50 -5.83 -0.41 8.25
N VAL A 51 -5.88 -0.62 6.94
CA VAL A 51 -6.55 -1.78 6.35
C VAL A 51 -5.96 -3.08 6.92
N PHE A 52 -4.66 -3.09 7.17
CA PHE A 52 -3.96 -4.26 7.69
C PHE A 52 -3.72 -4.18 9.20
N LYS A 53 -4.26 -3.15 9.86
CA LYS A 53 -4.08 -2.94 11.30
C LYS A 53 -2.61 -2.85 11.69
N LYS A 54 -1.84 -2.16 10.85
CA LYS A 54 -0.40 -1.95 11.06
C LYS A 54 -0.09 -0.46 10.99
N LYS A 55 1.11 -0.11 11.45
CA LYS A 55 1.59 1.27 11.34
C LYS A 55 2.23 1.46 9.95
N PRO A 56 2.18 2.67 9.37
CA PRO A 56 2.81 2.91 8.07
C PRO A 56 4.28 2.50 8.04
N ASP A 57 5.01 2.72 9.12
CA ASP A 57 6.42 2.34 9.20
C ASP A 57 6.63 0.84 8.99
N GLN A 58 5.69 0.02 9.46
CA GLN A 58 5.80 -1.42 9.32
C GLN A 58 5.68 -1.88 7.87
N LEU A 59 5.01 -1.09 7.03
CA LEU A 59 4.81 -1.42 5.63
C LEU A 59 5.85 -0.79 4.72
N PHE A 60 6.30 0.41 5.05
CA PHE A 60 7.09 1.22 4.12
C PHE A 60 8.52 1.50 4.59
N TYR A 61 8.87 1.10 5.80
CA TYR A 61 10.17 1.43 6.38
C TYR A 61 11.33 0.86 5.55
N ASP A 62 11.22 -0.40 5.14
CA ASP A 62 12.31 -1.04 4.40
C ASP A 62 12.56 -0.35 3.06
N ASP A 63 11.49 0.10 2.39
CA ASP A 63 11.63 0.82 1.14
C ASP A 63 12.36 2.14 1.32
N HIS A 64 12.06 2.86 2.40
CA HIS A 64 12.76 4.10 2.73
C HIS A 64 14.23 3.84 3.06
N LYS A 65 14.48 2.78 3.82
CA LYS A 65 15.84 2.42 4.22
C LYS A 65 16.70 2.08 3.01
N ASN A 66 16.13 1.41 2.04
CA ASN A 66 16.84 0.97 0.85
C ASN A 66 17.09 2.08 -0.17
N ARG A 67 16.56 3.25 0.06
CA ARG A 67 16.70 4.38 -0.86
C ARG A 67 18.00 5.15 -0.70
N LYS A 68 18.79 4.81 0.23
CA LYS A 68 20.07 5.52 0.48
C LYS A 68 21.06 5.33 -0.66
#